data_1167ff667c8e543f69da4ee7075e66fd
#
_entry.id   1167ff667c8e543f69da4ee7075e66fd
#
_cell.length_a   1.000
_cell.length_b   1.000
_cell.length_c   1.000
_cell.angle_alpha   90.00
_cell.angle_beta   90.00
_cell.angle_gamma   90.00
#
_symmetry.space_group_name_H-M   'P 1'
#
loop_
_entity.id
_entity.type
_entity.pdbx_description
1 polymer ?
#
loop_
_entity_poly.entity_id
_entity_poly.type
_entity_poly.pdbx_seq_one_letter_code
_entity_poly.pdbx_strand_id
1 'polypeptide(L)'
;MGWFSFLLNEIVRPYSKYCWPNVDVGSLCTQEPANLRYRNGSSRYFTRNGDAYSENLAQLAVKVIQASNGAAINRLESIVDAIYVDEMQDLRGNDLVVLEMLMASRIKLTIVCDPRQAVVHTSRSDTKYKKYRDDGIADFFIEMEKSGRCTIEWKTETHRFTQEIARFSDAVIKHSRAFPDTISNVKPEGYTGLYIINKGDVERYAREHHATVLRLNKRAGNFDGVEVANFGECKGMTRRDVVILATNPIEQMLESGAKLKPESARKLYVAVTRAQQSVAIAVNNPGALYESMMSPSSTWHEYDFRLEDTGADFS
;
A
#
# COMPACT_ATOMS: atom_id res chain seq x y z
N MET A 1 13.83 -5.26 10.16
CA MET A 1 12.92 -6.14 10.94
C MET A 1 11.48 -5.73 10.61
N GLY A 2 10.54 -6.67 10.42
CA GLY A 2 9.13 -6.31 10.19
C GLY A 2 8.42 -5.85 11.45
N TRP A 3 7.33 -5.06 11.32
CA TRP A 3 6.59 -4.49 12.45
C TRP A 3 6.10 -5.54 13.45
N PHE A 4 5.48 -6.62 12.98
CA PHE A 4 5.05 -7.71 13.87
C PHE A 4 6.21 -8.36 14.62
N SER A 5 7.35 -8.55 13.94
CA SER A 5 8.56 -9.09 14.59
C SER A 5 9.09 -8.13 15.65
N PHE A 6 9.04 -6.82 15.40
CA PHE A 6 9.40 -5.80 16.38
C PHE A 6 8.50 -5.88 17.61
N LEU A 7 7.18 -5.85 17.42
CA LEU A 7 6.24 -5.95 18.53
C LEU A 7 6.43 -7.23 19.35
N LEU A 8 6.60 -8.38 18.66
CA LEU A 8 6.73 -9.67 19.31
C LEU A 8 8.04 -9.78 20.09
N ASN A 9 9.16 -9.46 19.45
CA ASN A 9 10.48 -9.74 20.00
C ASN A 9 10.97 -8.67 20.97
N GLU A 10 10.67 -7.40 20.70
CA GLU A 10 11.19 -6.30 21.49
C GLU A 10 10.25 -5.83 22.61
N ILE A 11 8.95 -6.09 22.48
CA ILE A 11 7.95 -5.65 23.45
C ILE A 11 7.30 -6.83 24.17
N VAL A 12 6.66 -7.73 23.41
CA VAL A 12 5.81 -8.77 23.99
C VAL A 12 6.62 -9.84 24.69
N ARG A 13 7.54 -10.50 23.97
CA ARG A 13 8.29 -11.65 24.50
C ARG A 13 9.08 -11.33 25.78
N PRO A 14 9.81 -10.22 25.87
CA PRO A 14 10.57 -9.91 27.08
C PRO A 14 9.71 -9.57 28.30
N TYR A 15 8.49 -9.07 28.09
CA TYR A 15 7.67 -8.51 29.16
C TYR A 15 6.28 -9.15 29.33
N SER A 16 5.95 -10.20 28.54
CA SER A 16 4.64 -10.86 28.59
C SER A 16 4.29 -11.43 29.95
N LYS A 17 5.30 -11.85 30.74
CA LYS A 17 5.11 -12.42 32.09
C LYS A 17 4.46 -11.44 33.07
N TYR A 18 4.51 -10.12 32.83
CA TYR A 18 3.77 -9.13 33.62
C TYR A 18 2.24 -9.27 33.46
N CYS A 19 1.77 -9.77 32.32
CA CYS A 19 0.35 -10.00 32.06
C CYS A 19 -0.04 -11.47 32.23
N TRP A 20 0.82 -12.39 31.78
CA TRP A 20 0.56 -13.82 31.70
C TRP A 20 1.78 -14.62 32.18
N PRO A 21 1.97 -14.77 33.51
CA PRO A 21 3.15 -15.46 34.07
C PRO A 21 3.33 -16.90 33.57
N ASN A 22 2.22 -17.56 33.25
CA ASN A 22 2.20 -18.99 32.84
C ASN A 22 2.20 -19.19 31.31
N VAL A 23 2.35 -18.15 30.51
CA VAL A 23 2.41 -18.25 29.04
C VAL A 23 3.85 -18.07 28.58
N ASP A 24 4.39 -19.06 27.91
CA ASP A 24 5.63 -18.96 27.16
C ASP A 24 5.33 -18.51 25.74
N VAL A 25 5.79 -17.33 25.39
CA VAL A 25 5.47 -16.70 24.08
C VAL A 25 6.30 -17.36 23.00
N GLY A 26 5.62 -18.06 22.10
CA GLY A 26 6.17 -18.75 20.93
C GLY A 26 6.38 -17.82 19.72
N SER A 27 6.01 -18.32 18.57
CA SER A 27 6.13 -17.64 17.27
C SER A 27 4.94 -16.72 16.98
N LEU A 28 4.95 -16.09 15.82
CA LEU A 28 3.83 -15.33 15.29
C LEU A 28 2.87 -16.25 14.55
N CYS A 29 1.60 -16.26 14.94
CA CYS A 29 0.52 -16.95 14.22
C CYS A 29 -0.17 -15.99 13.26
N THR A 30 0.02 -16.20 11.95
CA THR A 30 -0.58 -15.38 10.87
C THR A 30 -1.71 -16.09 10.13
N GLN A 31 -1.82 -17.42 10.28
CA GLN A 31 -2.72 -18.26 9.51
C GLN A 31 -4.09 -18.47 10.19
N GLU A 32 -4.12 -18.45 11.50
CA GLU A 32 -5.34 -18.60 12.26
C GLU A 32 -5.93 -17.25 12.64
N PRO A 33 -7.24 -17.02 12.42
CA PRO A 33 -7.89 -15.83 12.93
C PRO A 33 -7.92 -15.87 14.45
N ALA A 34 -7.57 -14.76 15.10
CA ALA A 34 -7.75 -14.62 16.53
C ALA A 34 -9.20 -14.94 16.91
N ASN A 35 -9.41 -15.73 17.96
CA ASN A 35 -10.76 -16.05 18.39
C ASN A 35 -11.42 -14.83 19.05
N LEU A 36 -12.20 -14.09 18.30
CA LEU A 36 -12.86 -12.86 18.73
C LEU A 36 -13.92 -13.08 19.83
N ARG A 37 -14.32 -14.34 20.11
CA ARG A 37 -15.24 -14.66 21.21
C ARG A 37 -14.60 -14.43 22.59
N TYR A 38 -13.29 -14.55 22.68
CA TYR A 38 -12.57 -14.26 23.92
C TYR A 38 -12.28 -12.77 24.02
N ARG A 39 -13.10 -12.04 24.79
CA ARG A 39 -12.89 -10.60 25.04
C ARG A 39 -11.71 -10.34 25.97
N ASN A 40 -11.42 -11.25 26.89
CA ASN A 40 -10.37 -11.16 27.91
C ASN A 40 -9.65 -12.49 28.05
N GLY A 41 -8.44 -12.46 28.63
CA GLY A 41 -7.63 -13.64 28.90
C GLY A 41 -6.57 -13.92 27.83
N SER A 42 -5.70 -14.90 28.10
CA SER A 42 -4.58 -15.26 27.23
C SER A 42 -5.04 -15.81 25.86
N SER A 43 -6.15 -16.55 25.84
CA SER A 43 -6.71 -17.14 24.60
C SER A 43 -7.13 -16.13 23.53
N ARG A 44 -7.26 -14.84 23.89
CA ARG A 44 -7.46 -13.78 22.92
C ARG A 44 -6.19 -13.50 22.11
N TYR A 45 -5.04 -13.64 22.72
CA TYR A 45 -3.76 -13.19 22.20
C TYR A 45 -2.87 -14.35 21.76
N PHE A 46 -3.08 -15.53 22.31
CA PHE A 46 -2.21 -16.68 22.08
C PHE A 46 -2.99 -17.90 21.63
N THR A 47 -2.35 -18.70 20.79
CA THR A 47 -2.77 -20.08 20.50
C THR A 47 -2.57 -20.97 21.74
N ARG A 48 -3.05 -22.21 21.69
CA ARG A 48 -2.79 -23.21 22.77
C ARG A 48 -1.30 -23.47 22.98
N ASN A 49 -0.49 -23.30 21.93
CA ASN A 49 0.96 -23.52 21.95
C ASN A 49 1.75 -22.26 22.37
N GLY A 50 1.07 -21.15 22.70
CA GLY A 50 1.71 -19.90 23.09
C GLY A 50 2.09 -18.97 21.92
N ASP A 51 1.76 -19.33 20.67
CA ASP A 51 2.02 -18.44 19.54
C ASP A 51 1.09 -17.23 19.55
N ALA A 52 1.64 -16.05 19.28
CA ALA A 52 0.88 -14.81 19.33
C ALA A 52 0.11 -14.56 18.03
N TYR A 53 -1.18 -14.30 18.11
CA TYR A 53 -1.99 -13.93 16.94
C TYR A 53 -1.59 -12.56 16.41
N SER A 54 -1.20 -12.47 15.15
CA SER A 54 -0.84 -11.21 14.48
C SER A 54 -1.95 -10.17 14.56
N GLU A 55 -3.20 -10.59 14.39
CA GLU A 55 -4.40 -9.72 14.43
C GLU A 55 -4.54 -8.92 15.73
N ASN A 56 -4.12 -9.48 16.88
CA ASN A 56 -4.23 -8.85 18.19
C ASN A 56 -2.87 -8.46 18.79
N LEU A 57 -1.78 -8.56 18.03
CA LEU A 57 -0.42 -8.37 18.55
C LEU A 57 -0.17 -6.95 19.05
N ALA A 58 -0.64 -5.94 18.33
CA ALA A 58 -0.51 -4.55 18.77
C ALA A 58 -1.28 -4.28 20.06
N GLN A 59 -2.50 -4.83 20.20
CA GLN A 59 -3.27 -4.73 21.45
C GLN A 59 -2.55 -5.44 22.61
N LEU A 60 -1.93 -6.59 22.34
CA LEU A 60 -1.10 -7.31 23.30
C LEU A 60 0.11 -6.48 23.72
N ALA A 61 0.82 -5.86 22.76
CA ALA A 61 1.97 -5.00 23.03
C ALA A 61 1.59 -3.81 23.93
N VAL A 62 0.48 -3.12 23.66
CA VAL A 62 -0.03 -2.03 24.49
C VAL A 62 -0.27 -2.52 25.92
N LYS A 63 -0.92 -3.66 26.10
CA LYS A 63 -1.16 -4.25 27.44
C LYS A 63 0.14 -4.56 28.18
N VAL A 64 1.10 -5.14 27.48
CA VAL A 64 2.42 -5.50 28.05
C VAL A 64 3.19 -4.25 28.48
N ILE A 65 3.21 -3.20 27.65
CA ILE A 65 3.84 -1.92 27.99
C ILE A 65 3.19 -1.32 29.26
N GLN A 66 1.86 -1.32 29.32
CA GLN A 66 1.12 -0.80 30.48
C GLN A 66 1.37 -1.64 31.74
N ALA A 67 1.27 -2.95 31.65
CA ALA A 67 1.48 -3.86 32.79
C ALA A 67 2.91 -3.84 33.34
N SER A 68 3.89 -3.61 32.45
CA SER A 68 5.31 -3.45 32.85
C SER A 68 5.64 -2.03 33.32
N ASN A 69 4.63 -1.16 33.49
CA ASN A 69 4.81 0.24 33.85
C ASN A 69 5.85 0.98 32.97
N GLY A 70 5.80 0.71 31.65
CA GLY A 70 6.70 1.32 30.65
C GLY A 70 8.09 0.68 30.55
N ALA A 71 8.40 -0.37 31.32
CA ALA A 71 9.73 -0.99 31.31
C ALA A 71 10.15 -1.48 29.90
N ALA A 72 9.18 -1.90 29.08
CA ALA A 72 9.44 -2.31 27.70
C ALA A 72 10.00 -1.13 26.85
N ILE A 73 9.43 0.06 26.98
CA ILE A 73 9.90 1.28 26.28
C ILE A 73 11.24 1.75 26.86
N ASN A 74 11.38 1.76 28.21
CA ASN A 74 12.62 2.15 28.87
C ASN A 74 13.81 1.26 28.45
N ARG A 75 13.57 -0.05 28.25
CA ARG A 75 14.59 -0.94 27.72
C ARG A 75 14.97 -0.54 26.29
N LEU A 76 13.99 -0.26 25.42
CA LEU A 76 14.27 0.20 24.06
C LEU A 76 15.12 1.46 24.07
N GLU A 77 14.79 2.45 24.90
CA GLU A 77 15.57 3.68 25.08
C GLU A 77 17.02 3.45 25.52
N SER A 78 17.30 2.31 26.16
CA SER A 78 18.66 1.97 26.62
C SER A 78 19.49 1.24 25.58
N ILE A 79 18.87 0.72 24.52
CA ILE A 79 19.55 -0.12 23.52
C ILE A 79 19.50 0.43 22.09
N VAL A 80 18.63 1.43 21.81
CA VAL A 80 18.53 2.06 20.49
C VAL A 80 18.41 3.57 20.60
N ASP A 81 19.12 4.30 19.77
CA ASP A 81 19.05 5.76 19.69
C ASP A 81 17.96 6.23 18.73
N ALA A 82 17.65 5.44 17.72
CA ALA A 82 16.67 5.78 16.68
C ALA A 82 15.92 4.55 16.17
N ILE A 83 14.66 4.77 15.81
CA ILE A 83 13.79 3.79 15.12
C ILE A 83 13.29 4.42 13.82
N TYR A 84 13.41 3.68 12.73
CA TYR A 84 12.88 4.04 11.42
C TYR A 84 11.71 3.12 11.08
N VAL A 85 10.54 3.69 10.82
CA VAL A 85 9.33 2.96 10.45
C VAL A 85 8.97 3.30 9.02
N ASP A 86 8.99 2.30 8.15
CA ASP A 86 8.55 2.41 6.76
C ASP A 86 7.15 1.81 6.59
N GLU A 87 6.45 2.19 5.51
CA GLU A 87 5.11 1.71 5.15
C GLU A 87 4.08 1.92 6.28
N MET A 88 4.20 3.04 6.99
CA MET A 88 3.40 3.35 8.16
C MET A 88 1.88 3.33 7.89
N GLN A 89 1.42 3.59 6.67
CA GLN A 89 0.02 3.57 6.27
C GLN A 89 -0.65 2.19 6.42
N ASP A 90 0.13 1.14 6.60
CA ASP A 90 -0.40 -0.21 6.84
C ASP A 90 -0.77 -0.45 8.31
N LEU A 91 -0.29 0.39 9.23
CA LEU A 91 -0.55 0.26 10.67
C LEU A 91 -1.94 0.78 11.05
N ARG A 92 -2.58 0.10 12.00
CA ARG A 92 -3.95 0.41 12.43
C ARG A 92 -4.17 0.25 13.93
N GLY A 93 -5.14 0.99 14.43
CA GLY A 93 -5.69 0.75 15.77
C GLY A 93 -4.66 0.87 16.88
N ASN A 94 -4.39 -0.23 17.56
CA ASN A 94 -3.42 -0.27 18.66
C ASN A 94 -1.96 -0.12 18.20
N ASP A 95 -1.64 -0.32 16.91
CA ASP A 95 -0.31 0.01 16.38
C ASP A 95 -0.02 1.51 16.57
N LEU A 96 -1.01 2.37 16.31
CA LEU A 96 -0.89 3.82 16.51
C LEU A 96 -0.69 4.18 17.99
N VAL A 97 -1.26 3.39 18.91
CA VAL A 97 -1.01 3.59 20.35
C VAL A 97 0.43 3.26 20.73
N VAL A 98 0.97 2.16 20.19
CA VAL A 98 2.39 1.84 20.39
C VAL A 98 3.27 2.94 19.81
N LEU A 99 2.92 3.46 18.65
CA LEU A 99 3.64 4.55 18.01
C LEU A 99 3.61 5.83 18.86
N GLU A 100 2.45 6.19 19.43
CA GLU A 100 2.35 7.33 20.35
C GLU A 100 3.24 7.14 21.60
N MET A 101 3.33 5.92 22.12
CA MET A 101 4.21 5.60 23.26
C MET A 101 5.69 5.74 22.87
N LEU A 102 6.06 5.33 21.64
CA LEU A 102 7.41 5.53 21.11
C LEU A 102 7.71 7.02 20.86
N MET A 103 6.74 7.79 20.32
CA MET A 103 6.88 9.24 20.14
C MET A 103 7.07 9.99 21.47
N ALA A 104 6.51 9.46 22.55
CA ALA A 104 6.66 10.05 23.90
C ALA A 104 7.98 9.66 24.59
N SER A 105 8.77 8.76 23.99
CA SER A 105 10.06 8.31 24.51
C SER A 105 11.21 9.22 24.06
N ARG A 106 12.43 8.93 24.52
CA ARG A 106 13.66 9.62 24.06
C ARG A 106 14.18 9.10 22.74
N ILE A 107 13.61 8.02 22.19
CA ILE A 107 14.05 7.42 20.94
C ILE A 107 13.71 8.38 19.78
N LYS A 108 14.70 8.67 18.95
CA LYS A 108 14.47 9.44 17.73
C LYS A 108 13.65 8.59 16.73
N LEU A 109 12.40 9.01 16.48
CA LEU A 109 11.51 8.27 15.59
C LEU A 109 11.42 8.98 14.24
N THR A 110 11.74 8.25 13.17
CA THR A 110 11.54 8.70 11.79
C THR A 110 10.56 7.76 11.09
N ILE A 111 9.53 8.32 10.49
CA ILE A 111 8.42 7.58 9.89
C ILE A 111 8.29 7.96 8.43
N VAL A 112 8.20 6.95 7.56
CA VAL A 112 7.89 7.12 6.14
C VAL A 112 6.49 6.56 5.86
N CYS A 113 5.67 7.35 5.18
CA CYS A 113 4.27 7.02 4.96
C CYS A 113 3.80 7.56 3.60
N ASP A 114 3.18 6.71 2.78
CA ASP A 114 2.37 7.17 1.65
C ASP A 114 0.89 6.78 1.90
N PRO A 115 0.05 7.68 2.41
CA PRO A 115 -1.36 7.39 2.71
C PRO A 115 -2.15 6.89 1.50
N ARG A 116 -1.70 7.19 0.27
CA ARG A 116 -2.33 6.75 -0.98
C ARG A 116 -2.13 5.26 -1.23
N GLN A 117 -1.16 4.63 -0.57
CA GLN A 117 -0.85 3.20 -0.68
C GLN A 117 -1.42 2.33 0.46
N ALA A 118 -2.38 2.83 1.23
CA ALA A 118 -3.02 2.10 2.32
C ALA A 118 -3.97 0.99 1.82
N VAL A 119 -3.42 -0.10 1.28
CA VAL A 119 -4.17 -1.24 0.71
C VAL A 119 -4.04 -2.52 1.53
N VAL A 120 -3.00 -2.64 2.34
CA VAL A 120 -2.75 -3.76 3.27
C VAL A 120 -2.85 -3.24 4.69
N HIS A 121 -3.26 -4.07 5.63
CA HIS A 121 -3.48 -3.63 7.00
C HIS A 121 -3.03 -4.66 8.01
N THR A 122 -2.43 -4.18 9.10
CA THR A 122 -1.94 -5.01 10.22
C THR A 122 -3.06 -5.68 11.00
N SER A 123 -4.23 -5.05 11.10
CA SER A 123 -5.41 -5.63 11.75
C SER A 123 -6.69 -5.27 11.00
N ARG A 124 -7.62 -6.21 10.92
CA ARG A 124 -8.96 -6.03 10.34
C ARG A 124 -10.01 -5.73 11.41
N SER A 125 -9.83 -6.28 12.60
CA SER A 125 -10.82 -6.24 13.69
C SER A 125 -10.59 -5.11 14.68
N ASP A 126 -9.38 -4.51 14.73
CA ASP A 126 -9.09 -3.44 15.67
C ASP A 126 -9.98 -2.21 15.41
N THR A 127 -10.71 -1.78 16.43
CA THR A 127 -11.68 -0.68 16.33
C THR A 127 -11.16 0.63 16.87
N LYS A 128 -9.96 0.64 17.46
CA LYS A 128 -9.35 1.87 17.96
C LYS A 128 -8.95 2.77 16.80
N TYR A 129 -9.03 4.05 16.98
CA TYR A 129 -8.63 5.05 15.98
C TYR A 129 -9.26 4.88 14.58
N LYS A 130 -10.54 4.47 14.52
CA LYS A 130 -11.25 4.25 13.24
C LYS A 130 -11.18 5.43 12.28
N LYS A 131 -11.14 6.67 12.79
CA LYS A 131 -11.07 7.89 11.99
C LYS A 131 -9.76 8.04 11.21
N TYR A 132 -8.70 7.35 11.64
CA TYR A 132 -7.38 7.39 10.99
C TYR A 132 -7.10 6.18 10.10
N ARG A 133 -8.13 5.43 9.74
CA ARG A 133 -7.97 4.33 8.80
C ARG A 133 -7.73 4.84 7.39
N ASP A 134 -6.99 4.04 6.62
CA ASP A 134 -6.72 4.26 5.21
C ASP A 134 -5.99 5.61 4.99
N ASP A 135 -6.49 6.49 4.12
CA ASP A 135 -5.95 7.83 3.90
C ASP A 135 -6.11 8.76 5.12
N GLY A 136 -6.99 8.43 6.06
CA GLY A 136 -7.11 9.13 7.35
C GLY A 136 -5.87 9.04 8.24
N ILE A 137 -4.89 8.18 7.93
CA ILE A 137 -3.61 8.14 8.64
C ILE A 137 -2.85 9.48 8.52
N ALA A 138 -3.04 10.22 7.43
CA ALA A 138 -2.49 11.56 7.29
C ALA A 138 -3.03 12.52 8.37
N ASP A 139 -4.32 12.40 8.74
CA ASP A 139 -4.92 13.23 9.80
C ASP A 139 -4.31 12.92 11.16
N PHE A 140 -3.96 11.65 11.42
CA PHE A 140 -3.25 11.28 12.64
C PHE A 140 -1.96 12.08 12.79
N PHE A 141 -1.12 12.13 11.76
CA PHE A 141 0.14 12.87 11.82
C PHE A 141 -0.08 14.38 11.86
N ILE A 142 -1.06 14.92 11.13
CA ILE A 142 -1.41 16.35 11.20
C ILE A 142 -1.85 16.74 12.62
N GLU A 143 -2.61 15.89 13.32
CA GLU A 143 -3.00 16.13 14.71
C GLU A 143 -1.78 16.01 15.67
N MET A 144 -0.85 15.07 15.40
CA MET A 144 0.40 14.95 16.15
C MET A 144 1.28 16.19 15.99
N GLU A 145 1.42 16.70 14.76
CA GLU A 145 2.17 17.92 14.46
C GLU A 145 1.57 19.15 15.15
N LYS A 146 0.26 19.34 15.06
CA LYS A 146 -0.46 20.44 15.76
C LYS A 146 -0.26 20.40 17.28
N SER A 147 -0.06 19.20 17.83
CA SER A 147 0.22 19.02 19.27
C SER A 147 1.72 19.06 19.63
N GLY A 148 2.58 19.39 18.66
CA GLY A 148 4.03 19.51 18.85
C GLY A 148 4.77 18.17 19.06
N ARG A 149 4.13 17.03 18.72
CA ARG A 149 4.71 15.70 18.93
C ARG A 149 5.53 15.18 17.73
N CYS A 150 5.38 15.77 16.56
CA CYS A 150 6.20 15.49 15.38
C CYS A 150 6.27 16.70 14.47
N THR A 151 7.10 16.61 13.45
CA THR A 151 7.11 17.51 12.28
C THR A 151 6.86 16.71 11.03
N ILE A 152 6.12 17.27 10.07
CA ILE A 152 5.79 16.61 8.82
C ILE A 152 6.59 17.26 7.68
N GLU A 153 7.31 16.45 6.92
CA GLU A 153 7.94 16.86 5.69
C GLU A 153 7.24 16.18 4.51
N TRP A 154 6.63 16.99 3.63
CA TRP A 154 5.97 16.48 2.44
C TRP A 154 7.00 16.30 1.31
N LYS A 155 7.22 15.03 0.93
CA LYS A 155 8.03 14.69 -0.25
C LYS A 155 7.11 14.58 -1.46
N THR A 156 7.24 15.52 -2.38
CA THR A 156 6.41 15.61 -3.58
C THR A 156 7.12 15.08 -4.82
N GLU A 157 8.41 14.81 -4.74
CA GLU A 157 9.21 14.34 -5.85
C GLU A 157 9.25 12.80 -5.94
N THR A 158 9.21 12.30 -7.18
CA THR A 158 9.42 10.88 -7.47
C THR A 158 10.60 10.66 -8.42
N HIS A 159 11.37 9.61 -8.14
CA HIS A 159 12.44 9.09 -8.99
C HIS A 159 12.10 7.70 -9.57
N ARG A 160 10.81 7.31 -9.50
CA ARG A 160 10.39 5.97 -9.89
C ARG A 160 9.74 5.93 -11.27
N PHE A 161 8.88 6.88 -11.60
CA PHE A 161 8.03 6.86 -12.79
C PHE A 161 7.95 8.23 -13.46
N THR A 162 7.57 8.23 -14.74
CA THR A 162 7.47 9.45 -15.56
C THR A 162 6.38 10.42 -15.06
N GLN A 163 6.44 11.69 -15.53
CA GLN A 163 5.48 12.72 -15.12
C GLN A 163 4.05 12.41 -15.57
N GLU A 164 3.85 11.68 -16.67
CA GLU A 164 2.52 11.29 -17.14
C GLU A 164 1.88 10.29 -16.18
N ILE A 165 2.65 9.29 -15.74
CA ILE A 165 2.22 8.32 -14.72
C ILE A 165 1.92 9.04 -13.39
N ALA A 166 2.75 10.01 -13.00
CA ALA A 166 2.52 10.82 -11.81
C ALA A 166 1.16 11.54 -11.86
N ARG A 167 0.90 12.28 -12.94
CA ARG A 167 -0.36 13.01 -13.13
C ARG A 167 -1.58 12.10 -13.10
N PHE A 168 -1.50 10.95 -13.76
CA PHE A 168 -2.60 9.99 -13.77
C PHE A 168 -2.82 9.39 -12.38
N SER A 169 -1.76 8.98 -11.69
CA SER A 169 -1.86 8.41 -10.34
C SER A 169 -2.46 9.42 -9.35
N ASP A 170 -2.06 10.69 -9.42
CA ASP A 170 -2.62 11.76 -8.59
C ASP A 170 -4.11 12.00 -8.92
N ALA A 171 -4.49 11.97 -10.20
CA ALA A 171 -5.89 12.10 -10.61
C ALA A 171 -6.77 10.97 -10.07
N VAL A 172 -6.28 9.73 -10.05
CA VAL A 172 -6.99 8.57 -9.51
C VAL A 172 -7.34 8.75 -8.03
N ILE A 173 -6.42 9.32 -7.24
CA ILE A 173 -6.58 9.43 -5.77
C ILE A 173 -7.20 10.76 -5.33
N LYS A 174 -7.18 11.80 -6.16
CA LYS A 174 -7.60 13.16 -5.82
C LYS A 174 -9.06 13.26 -5.31
N HIS A 175 -9.88 12.29 -5.67
CA HIS A 175 -11.29 12.26 -5.25
C HIS A 175 -11.49 11.81 -3.80
N SER A 176 -10.52 11.13 -3.20
CA SER A 176 -10.62 10.68 -1.80
C SER A 176 -10.06 11.73 -0.84
N ARG A 177 -8.93 12.34 -1.20
CA ARG A 177 -8.25 13.40 -0.44
C ARG A 177 -7.35 14.22 -1.35
N ALA A 178 -7.24 15.53 -1.10
CA ALA A 178 -6.27 16.38 -1.78
C ALA A 178 -4.88 16.15 -1.16
N PHE A 179 -3.97 15.62 -1.96
CA PHE A 179 -2.53 15.56 -1.69
C PHE A 179 -1.80 16.55 -2.61
N PRO A 180 -0.59 16.99 -2.25
CA PRO A 180 0.25 17.75 -3.19
C PRO A 180 0.50 16.96 -4.48
N ASP A 181 0.56 17.66 -5.60
CA ASP A 181 0.86 17.04 -6.90
C ASP A 181 2.27 16.43 -6.90
N THR A 182 2.42 15.30 -7.55
CA THR A 182 3.69 14.57 -7.66
C THR A 182 4.51 15.13 -8.83
N ILE A 183 5.75 15.52 -8.55
CA ILE A 183 6.73 16.00 -9.54
C ILE A 183 7.71 14.85 -9.84
N SER A 184 7.86 14.51 -11.11
CA SER A 184 8.78 13.46 -11.52
C SER A 184 10.14 13.99 -11.93
N ASN A 185 11.20 13.36 -11.43
CA ASN A 185 12.58 13.56 -11.85
C ASN A 185 13.04 12.48 -12.85
N VAL A 186 12.11 11.61 -13.31
CA VAL A 186 12.41 10.53 -14.28
C VAL A 186 12.25 11.08 -15.69
N LYS A 187 13.27 10.91 -16.52
CA LYS A 187 13.19 11.21 -17.95
C LYS A 187 12.50 10.05 -18.69
N PRO A 188 11.59 10.37 -19.63
CA PRO A 188 11.03 9.35 -20.52
C PRO A 188 12.15 8.71 -21.39
N GLU A 189 12.14 7.38 -21.51
CA GLU A 189 13.13 6.62 -22.27
C GLU A 189 12.46 5.54 -23.12
N GLY A 190 12.60 5.64 -24.44
CA GLY A 190 12.01 4.70 -25.39
C GLY A 190 10.49 4.73 -25.37
N TYR A 191 9.83 3.56 -25.29
CA TYR A 191 8.38 3.45 -25.21
C TYR A 191 7.88 3.94 -23.85
N THR A 192 7.09 5.01 -23.84
CA THR A 192 6.62 5.68 -22.62
C THR A 192 5.19 6.19 -22.77
N GLY A 193 4.49 6.37 -21.65
CA GLY A 193 3.18 7.03 -21.66
C GLY A 193 2.05 6.20 -21.12
N LEU A 194 0.82 6.66 -21.38
CA LEU A 194 -0.43 6.04 -20.96
C LEU A 194 -1.20 5.53 -22.18
N TYR A 195 -1.55 4.26 -22.21
CA TYR A 195 -2.17 3.60 -23.33
C TYR A 195 -3.51 2.95 -22.95
N ILE A 196 -4.43 2.91 -23.92
CA ILE A 196 -5.68 2.15 -23.83
C ILE A 196 -5.57 1.00 -24.84
N ILE A 197 -5.81 -0.22 -24.36
CA ILE A 197 -5.78 -1.44 -25.20
C ILE A 197 -7.05 -2.26 -25.02
N ASN A 198 -7.33 -3.15 -25.98
CA ASN A 198 -8.40 -4.13 -25.82
C ASN A 198 -7.99 -5.24 -24.86
N LYS A 199 -8.90 -5.73 -24.02
CA LYS A 199 -8.64 -6.87 -23.12
C LYS A 199 -8.21 -8.13 -23.87
N GLY A 200 -8.65 -8.31 -25.12
CA GLY A 200 -8.22 -9.40 -25.96
C GLY A 200 -6.74 -9.36 -26.37
N ASP A 201 -6.13 -8.19 -26.33
CA ASP A 201 -4.75 -7.96 -26.77
C ASP A 201 -3.72 -7.98 -25.63
N VAL A 202 -4.16 -8.21 -24.39
CA VAL A 202 -3.30 -8.13 -23.18
C VAL A 202 -2.05 -9.02 -23.28
N GLU A 203 -2.21 -10.29 -23.70
CA GLU A 203 -1.06 -11.19 -23.80
C GLU A 203 -0.08 -10.76 -24.90
N ARG A 204 -0.61 -10.33 -26.05
CA ARG A 204 0.20 -9.84 -27.16
C ARG A 204 1.00 -8.62 -26.74
N TYR A 205 0.32 -7.61 -26.22
CA TYR A 205 0.95 -6.39 -25.71
C TYR A 205 2.01 -6.68 -24.62
N ALA A 206 1.66 -7.54 -23.66
CA ALA A 206 2.57 -7.85 -22.57
C ALA A 206 3.84 -8.57 -23.05
N ARG A 207 3.75 -9.41 -24.10
CA ARG A 207 4.93 -10.04 -24.70
C ARG A 207 5.78 -9.04 -25.48
N GLU A 208 5.16 -8.18 -26.31
CA GLU A 208 5.85 -7.19 -27.13
C GLU A 208 6.63 -6.18 -26.27
N HIS A 209 6.03 -5.70 -25.19
CA HIS A 209 6.63 -4.69 -24.32
C HIS A 209 7.28 -5.26 -23.04
N HIS A 210 7.34 -6.59 -22.89
CA HIS A 210 7.79 -7.24 -21.63
C HIS A 210 7.07 -6.71 -20.38
N ALA A 211 5.79 -6.34 -20.54
CA ALA A 211 5.01 -5.70 -19.50
C ALA A 211 4.45 -6.72 -18.50
N THR A 212 4.39 -6.32 -17.23
CA THR A 212 3.74 -7.11 -16.18
C THR A 212 2.24 -6.85 -16.18
N VAL A 213 1.44 -7.91 -16.21
CA VAL A 213 -0.02 -7.81 -16.15
C VAL A 213 -0.48 -7.72 -14.69
N LEU A 214 -1.18 -6.64 -14.36
CA LEU A 214 -1.79 -6.43 -13.03
C LEU A 214 -3.30 -6.61 -13.11
N ARG A 215 -3.84 -7.47 -12.25
CA ARG A 215 -5.27 -7.80 -12.21
C ARG A 215 -5.83 -7.73 -10.81
N LEU A 216 -7.16 -7.61 -10.66
CA LEU A 216 -7.80 -7.56 -9.35
C LEU A 216 -7.58 -8.84 -8.54
N ASN A 217 -7.74 -10.00 -9.19
CA ASN A 217 -7.54 -11.34 -8.61
C ASN A 217 -7.44 -12.40 -9.74
N LYS A 218 -7.15 -13.65 -9.35
CA LYS A 218 -6.97 -14.76 -10.28
C LYS A 218 -8.18 -15.05 -11.20
N ARG A 219 -9.39 -14.63 -10.81
CA ARG A 219 -10.62 -14.83 -11.63
C ARG A 219 -10.71 -13.86 -12.81
N ALA A 220 -9.92 -12.79 -12.81
CA ALA A 220 -9.96 -11.78 -13.87
C ALA A 220 -9.29 -12.24 -15.19
N GLY A 221 -8.67 -13.41 -15.21
CA GLY A 221 -8.07 -14.03 -16.40
C GLY A 221 -6.75 -14.71 -16.04
N ASN A 222 -6.38 -15.70 -16.86
CA ASN A 222 -5.05 -16.29 -16.87
C ASN A 222 -4.37 -15.83 -18.15
N PHE A 223 -3.07 -15.60 -18.09
CA PHE A 223 -2.25 -15.10 -19.20
C PHE A 223 -1.00 -15.96 -19.28
N ASP A 224 -0.84 -16.69 -20.39
CA ASP A 224 0.25 -17.63 -20.55
C ASP A 224 1.53 -16.95 -21.06
N GLY A 225 2.65 -17.29 -20.43
CA GLY A 225 3.97 -16.81 -20.86
C GLY A 225 4.28 -15.35 -20.54
N VAL A 226 3.49 -14.70 -19.65
CA VAL A 226 3.73 -13.33 -19.19
C VAL A 226 3.70 -13.26 -17.66
N GLU A 227 4.39 -12.28 -17.09
CA GLU A 227 4.36 -12.06 -15.65
C GLU A 227 3.01 -11.47 -15.23
N VAL A 228 2.39 -12.06 -14.22
CA VAL A 228 1.07 -11.64 -13.71
C VAL A 228 1.10 -11.47 -12.21
N ALA A 229 0.56 -10.36 -11.70
CA ALA A 229 0.37 -10.14 -10.27
C ALA A 229 -1.04 -9.61 -9.96
N ASN A 230 -1.53 -9.88 -8.75
CA ASN A 230 -2.77 -9.27 -8.29
C ASN A 230 -2.51 -7.89 -7.68
N PHE A 231 -3.47 -6.96 -7.74
CA PHE A 231 -3.34 -5.62 -7.14
C PHE A 231 -2.92 -5.63 -5.67
N GLY A 232 -3.37 -6.62 -4.89
CA GLY A 232 -2.96 -6.75 -3.49
C GLY A 232 -1.53 -7.28 -3.28
N GLU A 233 -0.93 -7.87 -4.31
CA GLU A 233 0.39 -8.51 -4.26
C GLU A 233 1.47 -7.65 -4.93
N CYS A 234 1.09 -6.66 -5.76
CA CYS A 234 2.03 -5.85 -6.51
C CYS A 234 2.70 -4.73 -5.69
N LYS A 235 2.28 -4.51 -4.44
CA LYS A 235 2.93 -3.53 -3.56
C LYS A 235 4.41 -3.89 -3.37
N GLY A 236 5.30 -2.89 -3.48
CA GLY A 236 6.75 -3.10 -3.44
C GLY A 236 7.39 -3.49 -4.78
N MET A 237 6.62 -3.90 -5.80
CA MET A 237 7.14 -4.17 -7.13
C MET A 237 7.52 -2.87 -7.84
N THR A 238 8.49 -2.97 -8.76
CA THR A 238 8.83 -1.92 -9.75
C THR A 238 9.04 -2.61 -11.08
N ARG A 239 8.36 -2.14 -12.12
CA ARG A 239 8.45 -2.69 -13.48
C ARG A 239 8.59 -1.53 -14.45
N ARG A 240 9.26 -1.78 -15.58
CA ARG A 240 9.38 -0.77 -16.62
C ARG A 240 8.01 -0.43 -17.19
N ASP A 241 7.27 -1.46 -17.61
CA ASP A 241 6.00 -1.37 -18.30
C ASP A 241 4.96 -2.24 -17.62
N VAL A 242 3.73 -1.77 -17.51
CA VAL A 242 2.64 -2.44 -16.80
C VAL A 242 1.36 -2.43 -17.62
N VAL A 243 0.66 -3.55 -17.64
CA VAL A 243 -0.72 -3.64 -18.16
C VAL A 243 -1.68 -3.82 -16.99
N ILE A 244 -2.67 -2.96 -16.87
CA ILE A 244 -3.70 -3.02 -15.83
C ILE A 244 -5.00 -3.54 -16.44
N LEU A 245 -5.49 -4.70 -15.99
CA LEU A 245 -6.82 -5.16 -16.35
C LEU A 245 -7.87 -4.30 -15.66
N ALA A 246 -8.56 -3.46 -16.44
CA ALA A 246 -9.63 -2.62 -15.90
C ALA A 246 -10.79 -3.48 -15.37
N THR A 247 -11.25 -3.14 -14.18
CA THR A 247 -12.54 -3.58 -13.65
C THR A 247 -13.63 -2.64 -14.13
N ASN A 248 -14.90 -3.06 -14.10
CA ASN A 248 -16.02 -2.19 -14.49
C ASN A 248 -15.98 -0.79 -13.82
N PRO A 249 -15.69 -0.65 -12.51
CA PRO A 249 -15.53 0.68 -11.92
C PRO A 249 -14.39 1.51 -12.52
N ILE A 250 -13.28 0.88 -12.92
CA ILE A 250 -12.17 1.58 -13.58
C ILE A 250 -12.59 2.03 -14.99
N GLU A 251 -13.27 1.18 -15.76
CA GLU A 251 -13.80 1.56 -17.07
C GLU A 251 -14.77 2.74 -16.94
N GLN A 252 -15.72 2.69 -16.01
CA GLN A 252 -16.65 3.79 -15.75
C GLN A 252 -15.95 5.10 -15.33
N MET A 253 -14.87 5.00 -14.52
CA MET A 253 -14.05 6.16 -14.18
C MET A 253 -13.43 6.79 -15.42
N LEU A 254 -12.87 5.97 -16.31
CA LEU A 254 -12.26 6.46 -17.55
C LEU A 254 -13.30 7.04 -18.53
N GLU A 255 -14.46 6.40 -18.68
CA GLU A 255 -15.52 6.81 -19.62
C GLU A 255 -16.25 8.08 -19.23
N SER A 256 -16.55 8.23 -17.94
CA SER A 256 -17.46 9.28 -17.46
C SER A 256 -16.91 10.13 -16.32
N GLY A 257 -15.67 9.91 -15.91
CA GLY A 257 -15.10 10.56 -14.72
C GLY A 257 -15.76 10.09 -13.42
N ALA A 258 -16.45 8.94 -13.41
CA ALA A 258 -17.10 8.41 -12.21
C ALA A 258 -16.08 8.18 -11.08
N LYS A 259 -16.45 8.56 -9.87
CA LYS A 259 -15.56 8.39 -8.71
C LYS A 259 -15.43 6.93 -8.33
N LEU A 260 -14.21 6.47 -8.20
CA LEU A 260 -13.92 5.17 -7.60
C LEU A 260 -14.22 5.18 -6.09
N LYS A 261 -14.62 4.03 -5.57
CA LYS A 261 -14.61 3.83 -4.11
C LYS A 261 -13.18 3.98 -3.59
N PRO A 262 -12.96 4.54 -2.38
CA PRO A 262 -11.62 4.82 -1.86
C PRO A 262 -10.65 3.61 -1.92
N GLU A 263 -11.13 2.41 -1.58
CA GLU A 263 -10.31 1.19 -1.67
C GLU A 263 -9.91 0.87 -3.12
N SER A 264 -10.82 1.02 -4.08
CA SER A 264 -10.54 0.77 -5.51
C SER A 264 -9.58 1.81 -6.07
N ALA A 265 -9.72 3.08 -5.67
CA ALA A 265 -8.81 4.15 -6.06
C ALA A 265 -7.39 3.88 -5.56
N ARG A 266 -7.21 3.50 -4.29
CA ARG A 266 -5.89 3.14 -3.74
C ARG A 266 -5.27 1.92 -4.44
N LYS A 267 -6.07 0.88 -4.73
CA LYS A 267 -5.59 -0.29 -5.48
C LYS A 267 -5.12 0.10 -6.88
N LEU A 268 -5.87 0.95 -7.57
CA LEU A 268 -5.48 1.44 -8.89
C LEU A 268 -4.24 2.34 -8.79
N TYR A 269 -4.18 3.25 -7.82
CA TYR A 269 -2.99 4.07 -7.54
C TYR A 269 -1.74 3.21 -7.35
N VAL A 270 -1.83 2.17 -6.50
CA VAL A 270 -0.71 1.24 -6.29
C VAL A 270 -0.33 0.55 -7.58
N ALA A 271 -1.29 0.05 -8.37
CA ALA A 271 -1.01 -0.62 -9.64
C ALA A 271 -0.32 0.30 -10.65
N VAL A 272 -0.83 1.52 -10.84
CA VAL A 272 -0.26 2.54 -11.75
C VAL A 272 1.18 2.89 -11.36
N THR A 273 1.42 3.12 -10.07
CA THR A 273 2.75 3.50 -9.56
C THR A 273 3.77 2.35 -9.52
N ARG A 274 3.42 1.16 -10.04
CA ARG A 274 4.39 0.06 -10.26
C ARG A 274 5.18 0.24 -11.54
N ALA A 275 4.64 0.96 -12.52
CA ALA A 275 5.30 1.24 -13.78
C ALA A 275 6.34 2.34 -13.63
N GLN A 276 7.40 2.29 -14.44
CA GLN A 276 8.40 3.34 -14.55
C GLN A 276 8.19 4.20 -15.79
N GLN A 277 7.90 3.57 -16.94
CA GLN A 277 7.87 4.21 -18.25
C GLN A 277 6.49 4.21 -18.88
N SER A 278 5.78 3.06 -18.91
CA SER A 278 4.45 3.01 -19.52
C SER A 278 3.41 2.26 -18.69
N VAL A 279 2.16 2.71 -18.82
CA VAL A 279 0.97 2.03 -18.29
C VAL A 279 -0.04 1.85 -19.39
N ALA A 280 -0.40 0.61 -19.68
CA ALA A 280 -1.55 0.29 -20.54
C ALA A 280 -2.74 -0.11 -19.67
N ILE A 281 -3.92 0.43 -19.95
CA ILE A 281 -5.16 -0.01 -19.31
C ILE A 281 -5.98 -0.80 -20.33
N ALA A 282 -6.19 -2.07 -20.01
CA ALA A 282 -6.96 -2.99 -20.86
C ALA A 282 -8.46 -2.88 -20.53
N VAL A 283 -9.26 -2.47 -21.50
CA VAL A 283 -10.70 -2.24 -21.41
C VAL A 283 -11.46 -3.09 -22.43
N ASN A 284 -12.80 -3.19 -22.26
CA ASN A 284 -13.62 -3.99 -23.19
C ASN A 284 -13.83 -3.28 -24.54
N ASN A 285 -13.98 -1.97 -24.54
CA ASN A 285 -14.22 -1.19 -25.76
C ASN A 285 -13.30 0.03 -25.82
N PRO A 286 -12.05 -0.13 -26.30
CA PRO A 286 -11.08 0.95 -26.35
C PRO A 286 -11.48 2.12 -27.28
N GLY A 287 -12.13 1.84 -28.44
CA GLY A 287 -12.49 2.87 -29.39
C GLY A 287 -13.47 3.90 -28.84
N ALA A 288 -14.56 3.44 -28.20
CA ALA A 288 -15.54 4.34 -27.58
C ALA A 288 -14.92 5.16 -26.44
N LEU A 289 -14.00 4.57 -25.68
CA LEU A 289 -13.31 5.26 -24.61
C LEU A 289 -12.36 6.32 -25.16
N TYR A 290 -11.61 5.97 -26.19
CA TYR A 290 -10.67 6.86 -26.83
C TYR A 290 -11.36 8.10 -27.41
N GLU A 291 -12.48 7.94 -28.12
CA GLU A 291 -13.28 9.04 -28.63
C GLU A 291 -13.76 9.99 -27.50
N SER A 292 -14.14 9.43 -26.34
CA SER A 292 -14.60 10.24 -25.21
C SER A 292 -13.47 10.99 -24.48
N MET A 293 -12.24 10.48 -24.54
CA MET A 293 -11.07 11.04 -23.83
C MET A 293 -10.24 11.98 -24.70
N MET A 294 -10.45 11.98 -26.02
CA MET A 294 -9.69 12.82 -26.96
C MET A 294 -10.09 14.29 -26.80
N SER A 295 -9.33 14.98 -25.98
CA SER A 295 -9.18 16.44 -26.06
C SER A 295 -7.75 16.75 -26.55
N PRO A 296 -7.49 17.95 -27.12
CA PRO A 296 -6.14 18.36 -27.53
C PRO A 296 -5.09 18.32 -26.40
N SER A 297 -5.53 18.19 -25.15
CA SER A 297 -4.68 18.08 -23.96
C SER A 297 -4.64 16.66 -23.35
N SER A 298 -5.19 15.65 -24.05
CA SER A 298 -5.17 14.26 -23.57
C SER A 298 -3.74 13.72 -23.55
N THR A 299 -3.38 13.06 -22.45
CA THR A 299 -2.11 12.35 -22.29
C THR A 299 -2.23 10.86 -22.64
N TRP A 300 -3.39 10.44 -23.15
CA TRP A 300 -3.67 9.05 -23.49
C TRP A 300 -3.40 8.77 -24.97
N HIS A 301 -2.81 7.61 -25.26
CA HIS A 301 -2.55 7.10 -26.60
C HIS A 301 -3.37 5.84 -26.85
N GLU A 302 -3.96 5.72 -28.03
CA GLU A 302 -4.47 4.46 -28.52
C GLU A 302 -3.27 3.63 -28.99
N TYR A 303 -3.21 2.37 -28.58
CA TYR A 303 -2.19 1.45 -29.07
C TYR A 303 -2.67 0.82 -30.38
N ASP A 304 -1.99 1.12 -31.48
CA ASP A 304 -2.29 0.53 -32.80
C ASP A 304 -1.25 -0.54 -33.14
N PHE A 305 -1.63 -1.79 -33.01
CA PHE A 305 -0.80 -2.95 -33.40
C PHE A 305 -0.38 -2.97 -34.87
N ARG A 306 -1.05 -2.19 -35.74
CA ARG A 306 -0.72 -2.17 -37.18
C ARG A 306 0.50 -1.34 -37.49
N LEU A 307 0.90 -0.42 -36.66
CA LEU A 307 2.05 0.47 -36.90
C LEU A 307 3.39 -0.19 -36.58
N GLU A 308 3.42 -1.21 -35.71
CA GLU A 308 4.67 -1.91 -35.34
C GLU A 308 5.02 -3.08 -36.26
N ASP A 309 4.04 -3.67 -37.00
CA ASP A 309 4.31 -4.69 -38.03
C ASP A 309 5.00 -4.15 -39.31
N THR A 310 5.06 -2.83 -39.45
CA THR A 310 5.82 -2.20 -40.54
C THR A 310 7.22 -1.85 -40.06
N GLY A 311 8.09 -2.86 -39.97
CA GLY A 311 9.51 -2.70 -39.59
C GLY A 311 10.14 -1.45 -40.21
N ALA A 312 10.05 -0.34 -39.50
CA ALA A 312 10.86 0.82 -39.81
C ALA A 312 12.25 0.57 -39.24
N ASP A 313 13.12 -0.01 -40.06
CA ASP A 313 14.56 0.08 -39.92
C ASP A 313 14.95 1.55 -39.69
N PHE A 314 15.25 1.88 -38.45
CA PHE A 314 16.00 3.08 -38.15
C PHE A 314 17.49 2.77 -38.34
N SER A 315 17.95 2.90 -39.58
CA SER A 315 19.36 3.03 -39.93
C SER A 315 19.93 4.37 -39.45
#